data_79f4bb26a374ee2ac0a0651409b799ab
#
_entry.id   79f4bb26a374ee2ac0a0651409b799ab
#
_cell.length_a   1.000
_cell.length_b   1.000
_cell.length_c   1.000
_cell.angle_alpha   90.00
_cell.angle_beta   90.00
_cell.angle_gamma   90.00
#
_symmetry.space_group_name_H-M   'P 1'
#
loop_
_entity.id
_entity.type
_entity.pdbx_description
1 polymer ?
#
loop_
_entity_poly.entity_id
_entity_poly.type
_entity_poly.pdbx_seq_one_letter_code
_entity_poly.pdbx_strand_id
1 'polypeptide(L)'
;MPAVHLARNGWEVNQDLVNYMDSAVKGIENFLVEDPTWAIDFAPNGTRLGLGDTITRRRYADTLESVANRGVDAFYSGPIAEATIRTVQNNGGIMTMDDLANYSVALREPATIDYRDYKIHSCSAPSSGTVAMSVMKIIEGYQAIGKADALNISTHRFDEAIRFGYGQRSELGDPEYVEGMDEFQAEMLNASTAAMIRSRISDFHTLNVSAYDPSGFESLDTPGTSAVATADASGLAISLTTTVNLLFGSHLLVPDTGVIMNNEMNDFSIPGSSNAFGYLPSPNNYIRPNKRPLSSITPTIATHADGSLYFVVGAAGGSRIITSTLQNLWHVLDQNMTAPEAIAAPRFHDQLVPNQILFEYAYDNETVAFMEERGHNVTWMPPGSSSAQSLRLLSNGSFEAAGESRQQNSGGYAI
;
A
#
# COMPACT_ATOMS: atom_id res chain seq x y z
N MET A 1 -5.00 5.14 25.16
CA MET A 1 -3.96 5.12 26.22
C MET A 1 -2.87 4.02 26.07
N PRO A 2 -3.08 2.82 25.51
CA PRO A 2 -1.99 1.84 25.34
C PRO A 2 -0.78 2.37 24.55
N ALA A 3 -1.02 3.06 23.41
CA ALA A 3 0.05 3.66 22.61
C ALA A 3 0.86 4.72 23.37
N VAL A 4 0.21 5.53 24.21
CA VAL A 4 0.87 6.50 25.11
C VAL A 4 1.79 5.78 26.08
N HIS A 5 1.30 4.68 26.67
CA HIS A 5 2.08 3.88 27.63
C HIS A 5 3.33 3.29 26.96
N LEU A 6 3.19 2.67 25.79
CA LEU A 6 4.31 2.11 25.05
C LEU A 6 5.33 3.17 24.64
N ALA A 7 4.89 4.27 24.07
CA ALA A 7 5.78 5.35 23.64
C ALA A 7 6.54 5.97 24.84
N ARG A 8 5.90 6.09 26.02
CA ARG A 8 6.50 6.68 27.22
C ARG A 8 7.47 5.75 27.94
N ASN A 9 7.07 4.50 28.11
CA ASN A 9 7.83 3.54 28.92
C ASN A 9 8.77 2.67 28.08
N GLY A 10 8.58 2.66 26.77
CA GLY A 10 9.39 1.95 25.79
C GLY A 10 8.88 0.56 25.44
N TRP A 11 9.48 0.04 24.41
CA TRP A 11 9.35 -1.33 23.95
C TRP A 11 10.71 -1.84 23.45
N GLU A 12 10.85 -3.14 23.37
CA GLU A 12 12.08 -3.78 22.89
C GLU A 12 12.22 -3.56 21.36
N VAL A 13 13.40 -3.10 20.93
CA VAL A 13 13.76 -2.98 19.52
C VAL A 13 13.83 -4.37 18.91
N ASN A 14 12.97 -4.63 17.96
CA ASN A 14 12.89 -5.89 17.26
C ASN A 14 13.72 -5.90 15.96
N GLN A 15 13.87 -7.07 15.36
CA GLN A 15 14.71 -7.22 14.16
C GLN A 15 14.17 -6.43 12.95
N ASP A 16 12.85 -6.34 12.78
CA ASP A 16 12.27 -5.59 11.68
C ASP A 16 12.60 -4.10 11.80
N LEU A 17 12.55 -3.52 13.02
CA LEU A 17 12.97 -2.14 13.24
C LEU A 17 14.45 -1.93 12.94
N VAL A 18 15.33 -2.87 13.34
CA VAL A 18 16.76 -2.82 12.98
C VAL A 18 16.94 -2.81 11.47
N ASN A 19 16.27 -3.70 10.75
CA ASN A 19 16.36 -3.79 9.29
C ASN A 19 15.87 -2.50 8.61
N TYR A 20 14.79 -1.89 9.11
CA TYR A 20 14.29 -0.61 8.59
C TYR A 20 15.23 0.56 8.88
N MET A 21 15.84 0.62 10.08
CA MET A 21 16.86 1.61 10.41
C MET A 21 18.10 1.46 9.51
N ASP A 22 18.57 0.23 9.28
CA ASP A 22 19.70 -0.05 8.37
C ASP A 22 19.39 0.38 6.94
N SER A 23 18.19 0.08 6.47
CA SER A 23 17.75 0.43 5.12
C SER A 23 17.61 1.94 4.94
N ALA A 24 17.11 2.65 5.95
CA ALA A 24 16.88 4.09 5.89
C ALA A 24 18.17 4.92 5.81
N VAL A 25 19.27 4.43 6.38
CA VAL A 25 20.56 5.12 6.37
C VAL A 25 21.54 4.59 5.33
N LYS A 26 21.13 3.63 4.51
CA LYS A 26 21.99 2.99 3.51
C LYS A 26 22.38 3.98 2.41
N GLY A 27 23.66 4.30 2.35
CA GLY A 27 24.23 5.18 1.31
C GLY A 27 24.03 6.67 1.54
N ILE A 28 23.51 7.05 2.71
CA ILE A 28 23.36 8.45 3.15
C ILE A 28 23.94 8.61 4.56
N GLU A 29 24.04 9.88 5.03
CA GLU A 29 24.38 10.19 6.41
C GLU A 29 23.42 9.52 7.39
N ASN A 30 23.93 9.00 8.51
CA ASN A 30 23.14 8.34 9.53
C ASN A 30 22.39 9.36 10.41
N PHE A 31 21.35 9.95 9.87
CA PHE A 31 20.54 10.96 10.57
C PHE A 31 19.95 10.47 11.91
N LEU A 32 19.79 9.15 12.10
CA LEU A 32 19.30 8.59 13.37
C LEU A 32 20.29 8.79 14.52
N VAL A 33 21.56 9.02 14.21
CA VAL A 33 22.65 9.26 15.18
C VAL A 33 23.17 10.69 15.12
N GLU A 34 23.35 11.23 13.91
CA GLU A 34 24.01 12.52 13.69
C GLU A 34 23.07 13.71 13.95
N ASP A 35 21.77 13.57 13.68
CA ASP A 35 20.77 14.59 14.02
C ASP A 35 20.38 14.48 15.49
N PRO A 36 20.67 15.52 16.31
CA PRO A 36 20.36 15.50 17.74
C PRO A 36 18.89 15.28 18.04
N THR A 37 17.97 15.67 17.15
CA THR A 37 16.54 15.50 17.32
C THR A 37 16.13 14.03 17.24
N TRP A 38 16.74 13.32 16.29
CA TRP A 38 16.53 11.87 16.10
C TRP A 38 17.27 11.05 17.16
N ALA A 39 18.49 11.44 17.50
CA ALA A 39 19.34 10.74 18.43
C ALA A 39 18.69 10.56 19.83
N ILE A 40 17.87 11.51 20.27
CA ILE A 40 17.13 11.42 21.54
C ILE A 40 16.31 10.13 21.61
N ASP A 41 15.69 9.70 20.52
CA ASP A 41 14.81 8.53 20.47
C ASP A 41 15.56 7.27 19.96
N PHE A 42 16.46 7.42 18.99
CA PHE A 42 17.07 6.29 18.26
C PHE A 42 18.54 6.02 18.61
N ALA A 43 19.23 6.95 19.25
CA ALA A 43 20.64 6.83 19.68
C ALA A 43 20.90 7.56 21.01
N PRO A 44 20.13 7.31 22.10
CA PRO A 44 20.17 8.12 23.32
C PRO A 44 21.52 8.12 24.04
N ASN A 45 22.37 7.14 23.75
CA ASN A 45 23.73 7.02 24.32
C ASN A 45 24.83 7.29 23.27
N GLY A 46 24.50 7.99 22.16
CA GLY A 46 25.42 8.28 21.06
C GLY A 46 25.66 7.10 20.11
N THR A 47 25.01 5.97 20.33
CA THR A 47 25.05 4.79 19.46
C THR A 47 23.61 4.42 19.11
N ARG A 48 23.35 4.11 17.83
CA ARG A 48 22.03 3.68 17.38
C ARG A 48 21.59 2.42 18.13
N LEU A 49 20.33 2.39 18.58
CA LEU A 49 19.71 1.25 19.23
C LEU A 49 19.76 0.00 18.35
N GLY A 50 20.09 -1.13 18.95
CA GLY A 50 20.14 -2.43 18.31
C GLY A 50 19.06 -3.38 18.83
N LEU A 51 19.07 -4.61 18.33
CA LEU A 51 18.13 -5.67 18.73
C LEU A 51 18.16 -5.89 20.26
N GLY A 52 16.99 -5.88 20.88
CA GLY A 52 16.84 -6.09 22.33
C GLY A 52 17.01 -4.82 23.17
N ASP A 53 17.50 -3.71 22.61
CA ASP A 53 17.53 -2.44 23.34
C ASP A 53 16.10 -1.92 23.56
N THR A 54 15.93 -1.05 24.55
CA THR A 54 14.64 -0.39 24.79
C THR A 54 14.60 0.96 24.10
N ILE A 55 13.65 1.16 23.17
CA ILE A 55 13.36 2.45 22.56
C ILE A 55 12.21 3.13 23.30
N THR A 56 12.35 4.42 23.62
CA THR A 56 11.29 5.27 24.13
C THR A 56 11.09 6.48 23.23
N ARG A 57 9.84 6.94 23.13
CA ARG A 57 9.47 8.14 22.35
C ARG A 57 8.63 9.06 23.24
N ARG A 58 9.26 9.61 24.28
CA ARG A 58 8.56 10.33 25.35
C ARG A 58 7.84 11.58 24.84
N ARG A 59 8.48 12.38 24.00
CA ARG A 59 7.88 13.56 23.36
C ARG A 59 6.64 13.20 22.54
N TYR A 60 6.75 12.10 21.79
CA TYR A 60 5.61 11.57 21.02
C TYR A 60 4.50 11.02 21.92
N ALA A 61 4.84 10.43 23.06
CA ALA A 61 3.86 10.01 24.06
C ALA A 61 3.04 11.19 24.60
N ASP A 62 3.68 12.34 24.86
CA ASP A 62 3.00 13.56 25.32
C ASP A 62 2.09 14.12 24.22
N THR A 63 2.49 14.04 22.96
CA THR A 63 1.65 14.37 21.80
C THR A 63 0.42 13.47 21.72
N LEU A 64 0.61 12.13 21.79
CA LEU A 64 -0.48 11.16 21.78
C LEU A 64 -1.45 11.35 22.95
N GLU A 65 -0.93 11.64 24.16
CA GLU A 65 -1.74 11.90 25.34
C GLU A 65 -2.56 13.19 25.19
N SER A 66 -1.96 14.22 24.58
CA SER A 66 -2.64 15.47 24.27
C SER A 66 -3.84 15.25 23.33
N VAL A 67 -3.63 14.48 22.26
CA VAL A 67 -4.69 14.10 21.32
C VAL A 67 -5.76 13.24 22.01
N ALA A 68 -5.35 12.27 22.83
CA ALA A 68 -6.28 11.38 23.53
C ALA A 68 -7.19 12.12 24.53
N ASN A 69 -6.67 13.15 25.18
CA ASN A 69 -7.39 13.91 26.21
C ASN A 69 -8.21 15.09 25.67
N ARG A 70 -7.77 15.70 24.57
CA ARG A 70 -8.35 16.95 24.03
C ARG A 70 -8.97 16.80 22.64
N GLY A 71 -8.89 15.59 22.05
CA GLY A 71 -9.38 15.33 20.71
C GLY A 71 -8.37 15.72 19.61
N VAL A 72 -8.79 15.49 18.37
CA VAL A 72 -7.97 15.67 17.16
C VAL A 72 -7.52 17.12 16.96
N ASP A 73 -8.31 18.10 17.40
CA ASP A 73 -7.99 19.53 17.28
C ASP A 73 -6.69 19.90 18.00
N ALA A 74 -6.31 19.15 19.04
CA ALA A 74 -5.04 19.34 19.72
C ALA A 74 -3.80 19.13 18.82
N PHE A 75 -3.95 18.38 17.72
CA PHE A 75 -2.89 18.17 16.74
C PHE A 75 -2.85 19.29 15.69
N TYR A 76 -4.02 19.74 15.23
CA TYR A 76 -4.14 20.68 14.12
C TYR A 76 -4.15 22.15 14.56
N SER A 77 -4.17 22.42 15.88
CA SER A 77 -4.13 23.76 16.44
C SER A 77 -3.28 23.84 17.72
N GLY A 78 -2.89 25.05 18.12
CA GLY A 78 -2.12 25.30 19.32
C GLY A 78 -0.68 24.77 19.29
N PRO A 79 -0.08 24.41 20.44
CA PRO A 79 1.37 24.20 20.55
C PRO A 79 1.95 23.11 19.67
N ILE A 80 1.22 22.01 19.42
CA ILE A 80 1.67 20.91 18.55
C ILE A 80 1.73 21.39 17.10
N ALA A 81 0.68 22.06 16.62
CA ALA A 81 0.63 22.65 15.29
C ALA A 81 1.70 23.73 15.11
N GLU A 82 1.87 24.64 16.08
CA GLU A 82 2.88 25.69 16.07
C GLU A 82 4.31 25.11 15.99
N ALA A 83 4.60 24.05 16.77
CA ALA A 83 5.90 23.38 16.72
C ALA A 83 6.15 22.71 15.37
N THR A 84 5.10 22.09 14.79
CA THR A 84 5.16 21.47 13.47
C THR A 84 5.47 22.50 12.38
N ILE A 85 4.70 23.59 12.32
CA ILE A 85 4.88 24.67 11.34
C ILE A 85 6.25 25.33 11.47
N ARG A 86 6.67 25.66 12.68
CA ARG A 86 8.00 26.21 12.94
C ARG A 86 9.11 25.27 12.44
N THR A 87 8.98 23.98 12.68
CA THR A 87 9.98 23.00 12.23
C THR A 87 10.02 22.91 10.71
N VAL A 88 8.86 22.84 10.06
CA VAL A 88 8.78 22.80 8.59
C VAL A 88 9.39 24.06 7.97
N GLN A 89 9.03 25.25 8.47
CA GLN A 89 9.55 26.53 7.94
C GLN A 89 11.05 26.71 8.18
N ASN A 90 11.56 26.30 9.33
CA ASN A 90 13.00 26.34 9.62
C ASN A 90 13.83 25.43 8.68
N ASN A 91 13.19 24.44 8.06
CA ASN A 91 13.80 23.57 7.07
C ASN A 91 13.42 23.93 5.62
N GLY A 92 12.98 25.17 5.39
CA GLY A 92 12.70 25.70 4.06
C GLY A 92 11.32 25.38 3.49
N GLY A 93 10.45 24.74 4.29
CA GLY A 93 9.07 24.49 3.90
C GLY A 93 8.19 25.75 3.98
N ILE A 94 7.07 25.74 3.26
CA ILE A 94 6.17 26.89 3.10
C ILE A 94 4.83 26.73 3.85
N MET A 95 4.65 25.62 4.56
CA MET A 95 3.41 25.31 5.29
C MET A 95 3.11 26.37 6.35
N THR A 96 1.84 26.67 6.56
CA THR A 96 1.34 27.65 7.52
C THR A 96 0.35 27.05 8.51
N MET A 97 0.00 27.78 9.55
CA MET A 97 -1.04 27.35 10.49
C MET A 97 -2.40 27.17 9.81
N ASP A 98 -2.69 27.97 8.78
CA ASP A 98 -3.94 27.88 8.03
C ASP A 98 -4.05 26.57 7.25
N ASP A 99 -2.91 26.03 6.76
CA ASP A 99 -2.89 24.73 6.07
C ASP A 99 -3.30 23.59 7.02
N LEU A 100 -2.84 23.63 8.27
CA LEU A 100 -3.26 22.65 9.28
C LEU A 100 -4.73 22.86 9.70
N ALA A 101 -5.13 24.10 9.96
CA ALA A 101 -6.47 24.43 10.42
C ALA A 101 -7.55 24.11 9.37
N ASN A 102 -7.22 24.23 8.08
CA ASN A 102 -8.13 23.93 6.97
C ASN A 102 -8.13 22.46 6.52
N TYR A 103 -7.24 21.62 7.07
CA TYR A 103 -7.23 20.21 6.74
C TYR A 103 -8.50 19.50 7.20
N SER A 104 -9.07 18.71 6.33
CA SER A 104 -10.21 17.85 6.63
C SER A 104 -10.04 16.47 6.02
N VAL A 105 -10.62 15.46 6.68
CA VAL A 105 -10.69 14.09 6.16
C VAL A 105 -11.70 14.04 5.02
N ALA A 106 -11.30 13.47 3.88
CA ALA A 106 -12.25 13.17 2.80
C ALA A 106 -12.97 11.84 3.10
N LEU A 107 -14.29 11.92 3.18
CA LEU A 107 -15.15 10.73 3.25
C LEU A 107 -15.64 10.43 1.84
N ARG A 108 -15.31 9.23 1.35
CA ARG A 108 -15.69 8.77 0.02
C ARG A 108 -16.44 7.46 0.09
N GLU A 109 -17.41 7.28 -0.79
CA GLU A 109 -18.06 5.98 -0.95
C GLU A 109 -17.05 4.94 -1.43
N PRO A 110 -17.05 3.75 -0.86
CA PRO A 110 -16.18 2.67 -1.32
C PRO A 110 -16.63 2.20 -2.71
N ALA A 111 -15.66 1.91 -3.56
CA ALA A 111 -15.93 1.18 -4.80
C ALA A 111 -16.28 -0.27 -4.45
N THR A 112 -17.24 -0.84 -5.16
CA THR A 112 -17.75 -2.19 -4.92
C THR A 112 -17.96 -2.94 -6.23
N ILE A 113 -17.55 -4.21 -6.25
CA ILE A 113 -17.85 -5.14 -7.34
C ILE A 113 -18.46 -6.43 -6.82
N ASP A 114 -19.30 -7.06 -7.63
CA ASP A 114 -19.59 -8.49 -7.49
C ASP A 114 -18.47 -9.29 -8.14
N TYR A 115 -17.95 -10.29 -7.45
CA TYR A 115 -16.90 -11.21 -7.89
C TYR A 115 -17.22 -12.63 -7.45
N ARG A 116 -17.52 -13.53 -8.37
CA ARG A 116 -18.02 -14.89 -8.04
C ARG A 116 -19.22 -14.80 -7.10
N ASP A 117 -19.14 -15.47 -5.96
CA ASP A 117 -20.18 -15.48 -4.91
C ASP A 117 -19.92 -14.41 -3.81
N TYR A 118 -19.02 -13.48 -4.08
CA TYR A 118 -18.58 -12.46 -3.13
C TYR A 118 -18.87 -11.05 -3.63
N LYS A 119 -18.87 -10.10 -2.69
CA LYS A 119 -18.74 -8.66 -2.96
C LYS A 119 -17.41 -8.18 -2.45
N ILE A 120 -16.66 -7.45 -3.28
CA ILE A 120 -15.38 -6.86 -2.92
C ILE A 120 -15.55 -5.35 -2.79
N HIS A 121 -15.11 -4.81 -1.65
CA HIS A 121 -15.15 -3.39 -1.33
C HIS A 121 -13.73 -2.86 -1.14
N SER A 122 -13.42 -1.71 -1.72
CA SER A 122 -12.13 -1.05 -1.52
C SER A 122 -12.24 0.45 -1.74
N CYS A 123 -11.17 1.19 -1.43
CA CYS A 123 -11.12 2.63 -1.61
C CYS A 123 -11.12 3.02 -3.09
N SER A 124 -11.85 4.10 -3.42
CA SER A 124 -11.79 4.77 -4.72
C SER A 124 -10.56 5.70 -4.83
N ALA A 125 -10.35 6.33 -6.00
CA ALA A 125 -9.30 7.32 -6.20
C ALA A 125 -9.39 8.46 -5.16
N PRO A 126 -8.24 9.03 -4.76
CA PRO A 126 -6.88 8.84 -5.26
C PRO A 126 -6.15 7.60 -4.70
N SER A 127 -6.85 6.66 -4.06
CA SER A 127 -6.33 5.34 -3.74
C SER A 127 -6.47 4.38 -4.94
N SER A 128 -5.88 3.18 -4.85
CA SER A 128 -5.83 2.24 -5.98
C SER A 128 -6.73 1.00 -5.82
N GLY A 129 -7.75 1.07 -4.97
CA GLY A 129 -8.70 -0.04 -4.81
C GLY A 129 -9.46 -0.36 -6.10
N THR A 130 -9.87 0.65 -6.86
CA THR A 130 -10.53 0.47 -8.17
C THR A 130 -9.62 -0.24 -9.18
N VAL A 131 -8.30 -0.04 -9.10
CA VAL A 131 -7.32 -0.76 -9.93
C VAL A 131 -7.37 -2.26 -9.63
N ALA A 132 -7.28 -2.63 -8.34
CA ALA A 132 -7.37 -4.03 -7.93
C ALA A 132 -8.70 -4.66 -8.35
N MET A 133 -9.80 -3.97 -8.14
CA MET A 133 -11.13 -4.46 -8.54
C MET A 133 -11.30 -4.59 -10.05
N SER A 134 -10.72 -3.69 -10.85
CA SER A 134 -10.70 -3.82 -12.32
C SER A 134 -9.98 -5.09 -12.75
N VAL A 135 -8.81 -5.37 -12.16
CA VAL A 135 -8.07 -6.62 -12.41
C VAL A 135 -8.90 -7.85 -12.04
N MET A 136 -9.55 -7.85 -10.88
CA MET A 136 -10.44 -8.94 -10.48
C MET A 136 -11.60 -9.13 -11.48
N LYS A 137 -12.22 -8.05 -11.96
CA LYS A 137 -13.27 -8.12 -13.00
C LYS A 137 -12.75 -8.68 -14.33
N ILE A 138 -11.51 -8.37 -14.71
CA ILE A 138 -10.89 -8.93 -15.91
C ILE A 138 -10.71 -10.44 -15.75
N ILE A 139 -10.14 -10.92 -14.65
CA ILE A 139 -9.86 -12.35 -14.45
C ILE A 139 -11.13 -13.17 -14.15
N GLU A 140 -12.19 -12.57 -13.63
CA GLU A 140 -13.48 -13.23 -13.37
C GLU A 140 -14.04 -13.96 -14.60
N GLY A 141 -13.80 -13.41 -15.79
CA GLY A 141 -14.30 -13.99 -17.03
C GLY A 141 -13.59 -15.29 -17.47
N TYR A 142 -12.52 -15.71 -16.81
CA TYR A 142 -11.84 -16.98 -17.09
C TYR A 142 -12.35 -18.08 -16.16
N GLN A 143 -12.83 -19.19 -16.74
CA GLN A 143 -13.47 -20.26 -15.96
C GLN A 143 -12.50 -21.09 -15.11
N ALA A 144 -11.23 -21.21 -15.52
CA ALA A 144 -10.23 -22.06 -14.87
C ALA A 144 -9.17 -21.28 -14.10
N ILE A 145 -9.40 -19.96 -13.89
CA ILE A 145 -8.43 -19.12 -13.17
C ILE A 145 -8.19 -19.67 -11.76
N GLY A 146 -6.92 -19.85 -11.38
CA GLY A 146 -6.55 -20.38 -10.06
C GLY A 146 -6.66 -21.90 -9.87
N LYS A 147 -7.16 -22.68 -10.85
CA LYS A 147 -7.15 -24.14 -10.77
C LYS A 147 -5.73 -24.69 -10.88
N ALA A 148 -5.42 -25.73 -10.09
CA ALA A 148 -4.08 -26.30 -9.99
C ALA A 148 -3.50 -26.78 -11.33
N ASP A 149 -4.33 -27.32 -12.21
CA ASP A 149 -3.96 -27.81 -13.54
C ASP A 149 -3.83 -26.68 -14.59
N ALA A 150 -4.15 -25.44 -14.21
CA ALA A 150 -4.13 -24.27 -15.08
C ALA A 150 -3.33 -23.09 -14.47
N LEU A 151 -2.51 -23.33 -13.45
CA LEU A 151 -1.81 -22.24 -12.72
C LEU A 151 -0.88 -21.43 -13.64
N ASN A 152 -0.13 -22.06 -14.54
CA ASN A 152 0.78 -21.36 -15.43
C ASN A 152 0.04 -20.37 -16.35
N ILE A 153 -1.00 -20.81 -17.02
CA ILE A 153 -1.82 -19.92 -17.86
C ILE A 153 -2.63 -18.92 -17.03
N SER A 154 -3.04 -19.29 -15.83
CA SER A 154 -3.73 -18.38 -14.90
C SER A 154 -2.82 -17.25 -14.44
N THR A 155 -1.56 -17.55 -14.11
CA THR A 155 -0.56 -16.54 -13.74
C THR A 155 -0.30 -15.57 -14.89
N HIS A 156 -0.15 -16.07 -16.13
CA HIS A 156 0.00 -15.24 -17.32
C HIS A 156 -1.21 -14.31 -17.51
N ARG A 157 -2.43 -14.84 -17.50
CA ARG A 157 -3.66 -14.04 -17.65
C ARG A 157 -3.84 -13.04 -16.53
N PHE A 158 -3.44 -13.41 -15.32
CA PHE A 158 -3.50 -12.53 -14.15
C PHE A 158 -2.50 -11.38 -14.27
N ASP A 159 -1.26 -11.67 -14.69
CA ASP A 159 -0.26 -10.64 -14.95
C ASP A 159 -0.68 -9.69 -16.08
N GLU A 160 -1.17 -10.22 -17.20
CA GLU A 160 -1.73 -9.42 -18.28
C GLU A 160 -2.85 -8.49 -17.80
N ALA A 161 -3.74 -8.98 -16.93
CA ALA A 161 -4.79 -8.17 -16.32
C ALA A 161 -4.20 -7.09 -15.39
N ILE A 162 -3.15 -7.42 -14.62
CA ILE A 162 -2.41 -6.47 -13.78
C ILE A 162 -1.81 -5.36 -14.63
N ARG A 163 -1.17 -5.67 -15.75
CA ARG A 163 -0.58 -4.71 -16.68
C ARG A 163 -1.62 -3.74 -17.21
N PHE A 164 -2.82 -4.20 -17.59
CA PHE A 164 -3.95 -3.32 -17.95
C PHE A 164 -4.42 -2.47 -16.75
N GLY A 165 -4.46 -3.03 -15.55
CA GLY A 165 -4.78 -2.30 -14.34
C GLY A 165 -3.81 -1.16 -14.06
N TYR A 166 -2.51 -1.37 -14.25
CA TYR A 166 -1.51 -0.29 -14.09
C TYR A 166 -1.59 0.76 -15.21
N GLY A 167 -1.94 0.37 -16.43
CA GLY A 167 -2.25 1.34 -17.48
C GLY A 167 -3.45 2.22 -17.12
N GLN A 168 -4.50 1.64 -16.56
CA GLN A 168 -5.64 2.42 -16.04
C GLN A 168 -5.25 3.30 -14.83
N ARG A 169 -4.37 2.80 -13.95
CA ARG A 169 -3.88 3.55 -12.79
C ARG A 169 -3.19 4.85 -13.17
N SER A 170 -2.45 4.87 -14.27
CA SER A 170 -1.71 6.05 -14.72
C SER A 170 -2.62 7.26 -15.05
N GLU A 171 -3.90 7.01 -15.33
CA GLU A 171 -4.91 8.03 -15.59
C GLU A 171 -5.64 8.52 -14.32
N LEU A 172 -5.44 7.86 -13.15
CA LEU A 172 -6.13 8.24 -11.92
C LEU A 172 -5.57 9.52 -11.31
N GLY A 173 -6.41 10.19 -10.54
CA GLY A 173 -6.07 11.36 -9.75
C GLY A 173 -7.15 11.64 -8.70
N ASP A 174 -7.00 12.74 -7.94
CA ASP A 174 -8.00 13.13 -6.95
C ASP A 174 -9.30 13.56 -7.63
N PRO A 175 -10.45 12.90 -7.37
CA PRO A 175 -11.74 13.21 -8.03
C PRO A 175 -12.22 14.64 -7.82
N GLU A 176 -11.80 15.30 -6.73
CA GLU A 176 -12.15 16.70 -6.49
C GLU A 176 -11.43 17.68 -7.44
N TYR A 177 -10.38 17.20 -8.15
CA TYR A 177 -9.51 18.02 -9.00
C TYR A 177 -9.41 17.52 -10.44
N VAL A 178 -9.95 16.35 -10.74
CA VAL A 178 -9.93 15.74 -12.07
C VAL A 178 -11.36 15.47 -12.52
N GLU A 179 -11.82 16.22 -13.51
CA GLU A 179 -13.16 16.09 -14.08
C GLU A 179 -13.35 14.71 -14.71
N GLY A 180 -14.52 14.09 -14.52
CA GLY A 180 -14.84 12.77 -15.08
C GLY A 180 -14.18 11.59 -14.37
N MET A 181 -13.52 11.80 -13.23
CA MET A 181 -12.78 10.73 -12.54
C MET A 181 -13.71 9.65 -11.95
N ASP A 182 -14.88 10.03 -11.49
CA ASP A 182 -15.85 9.05 -10.96
C ASP A 182 -16.45 8.19 -12.09
N GLU A 183 -16.74 8.78 -13.24
CA GLU A 183 -17.19 8.09 -14.43
C GLU A 183 -16.10 7.15 -14.97
N PHE A 184 -14.85 7.60 -15.00
CA PHE A 184 -13.72 6.77 -15.41
C PHE A 184 -13.56 5.54 -14.49
N GLN A 185 -13.61 5.72 -13.18
CA GLN A 185 -13.57 4.60 -12.22
C GLN A 185 -14.75 3.64 -12.41
N ALA A 186 -15.96 4.14 -12.62
CA ALA A 186 -17.12 3.33 -12.90
C ALA A 186 -16.95 2.51 -14.20
N GLU A 187 -16.35 3.11 -15.25
CA GLU A 187 -16.03 2.41 -16.49
C GLU A 187 -14.99 1.32 -16.29
N MET A 188 -13.93 1.57 -15.49
CA MET A 188 -12.93 0.55 -15.14
C MET A 188 -13.57 -0.72 -14.55
N LEU A 189 -14.61 -0.56 -13.76
CA LEU A 189 -15.29 -1.66 -13.05
C LEU A 189 -16.42 -2.31 -13.86
N ASN A 190 -16.72 -1.79 -15.05
CA ASN A 190 -17.81 -2.29 -15.89
C ASN A 190 -17.46 -3.65 -16.50
N ALA A 191 -18.41 -4.56 -16.50
CA ALA A 191 -18.28 -5.90 -17.11
C ALA A 191 -17.93 -5.85 -18.61
N SER A 192 -18.43 -4.86 -19.35
CA SER A 192 -18.11 -4.66 -20.77
C SER A 192 -16.64 -4.25 -20.97
N THR A 193 -16.11 -3.36 -20.12
CA THR A 193 -14.69 -2.96 -20.14
C THR A 193 -13.80 -4.16 -19.82
N ALA A 194 -14.13 -4.93 -18.79
CA ALA A 194 -13.41 -6.15 -18.46
C ALA A 194 -13.41 -7.18 -19.61
N ALA A 195 -14.56 -7.35 -20.30
CA ALA A 195 -14.68 -8.24 -21.46
C ALA A 195 -13.84 -7.73 -22.65
N MET A 196 -13.86 -6.43 -22.92
CA MET A 196 -13.03 -5.81 -23.95
C MET A 196 -11.54 -6.04 -23.68
N ILE A 197 -11.07 -5.80 -22.43
CA ILE A 197 -9.68 -6.04 -22.05
C ILE A 197 -9.32 -7.50 -22.23
N ARG A 198 -10.14 -8.44 -21.74
CA ARG A 198 -9.92 -9.89 -21.94
C ARG A 198 -9.76 -10.27 -23.40
N SER A 199 -10.50 -9.65 -24.31
CA SER A 199 -10.39 -9.94 -25.74
C SER A 199 -9.05 -9.51 -26.34
N ARG A 200 -8.30 -8.65 -25.67
CA ARG A 200 -6.95 -8.20 -26.05
C ARG A 200 -5.85 -9.05 -25.47
N ILE A 201 -6.11 -9.76 -24.37
CA ILE A 201 -5.13 -10.65 -23.71
C ILE A 201 -4.95 -11.89 -24.60
N SER A 202 -3.70 -12.17 -24.96
CA SER A 202 -3.32 -13.37 -25.72
C SER A 202 -2.82 -14.44 -24.76
N ASP A 203 -3.25 -15.68 -24.93
CA ASP A 203 -2.72 -16.83 -24.15
C ASP A 203 -1.28 -17.21 -24.56
N PHE A 204 -0.74 -16.63 -25.62
CA PHE A 204 0.52 -17.06 -26.25
C PHE A 204 1.65 -16.06 -26.11
N HIS A 205 1.37 -14.79 -25.81
CA HIS A 205 2.39 -13.74 -25.68
C HIS A 205 1.89 -12.54 -24.92
N THR A 206 2.78 -11.84 -24.23
CA THR A 206 2.53 -10.51 -23.66
C THR A 206 2.58 -9.44 -24.75
N LEU A 207 2.00 -8.27 -24.48
CA LEU A 207 1.93 -7.15 -25.42
C LEU A 207 3.04 -6.12 -25.12
N ASN A 208 3.24 -5.17 -26.05
CA ASN A 208 4.07 -4.01 -25.79
C ASN A 208 3.41 -3.08 -24.75
N VAL A 209 4.20 -2.36 -23.96
CA VAL A 209 3.74 -1.45 -22.89
C VAL A 209 2.67 -0.46 -23.39
N SER A 210 2.86 0.11 -24.58
CA SER A 210 1.90 1.04 -25.21
C SER A 210 0.52 0.44 -25.50
N ALA A 211 0.38 -0.88 -25.47
CA ALA A 211 -0.93 -1.53 -25.62
C ALA A 211 -1.73 -1.50 -24.32
N TYR A 212 -1.05 -1.45 -23.17
CA TYR A 212 -1.69 -1.37 -21.85
C TYR A 212 -1.87 0.07 -21.40
N ASP A 213 -0.89 0.91 -21.66
CA ASP A 213 -0.88 2.35 -21.35
C ASP A 213 -0.57 3.17 -22.62
N PRO A 214 -1.60 3.51 -23.42
CA PRO A 214 -1.40 4.32 -24.62
C PRO A 214 -1.00 5.78 -24.31
N SER A 215 -1.29 6.29 -23.12
CA SER A 215 -0.92 7.65 -22.68
C SER A 215 0.56 7.76 -22.29
N GLY A 216 1.19 6.65 -21.89
CA GLY A 216 2.60 6.61 -21.53
C GLY A 216 2.93 7.40 -20.27
N PHE A 217 2.02 7.41 -19.28
CA PHE A 217 2.24 8.07 -18.00
C PHE A 217 3.04 7.21 -17.03
N GLU A 218 3.75 7.87 -16.10
CA GLU A 218 4.59 7.21 -15.11
C GLU A 218 3.76 6.52 -14.01
N SER A 219 4.34 5.46 -13.40
CA SER A 219 3.89 4.87 -12.15
C SER A 219 4.99 5.04 -11.09
N LEU A 220 4.68 5.79 -10.03
CA LEU A 220 5.63 6.07 -8.95
C LEU A 220 5.75 4.87 -7.99
N ASP A 221 6.95 4.64 -7.46
CA ASP A 221 7.25 3.59 -6.47
C ASP A 221 7.70 4.21 -5.14
N THR A 222 6.95 3.95 -4.05
CA THR A 222 7.15 4.57 -2.73
C THR A 222 7.01 3.54 -1.61
N PRO A 223 8.13 3.03 -1.01
CA PRO A 223 8.10 2.10 0.12
C PRO A 223 8.07 2.84 1.47
N GLY A 224 7.20 2.53 2.40
CA GLY A 224 7.16 3.14 3.76
C GLY A 224 5.78 3.12 4.39
N THR A 225 5.05 2.05 4.16
CA THR A 225 3.63 1.88 4.50
C THR A 225 3.44 0.76 5.52
N SER A 226 2.34 0.78 6.25
CA SER A 226 1.90 -0.30 7.14
C SER A 226 0.42 -0.61 6.92
N ALA A 227 0.04 -1.88 7.06
CA ALA A 227 -1.33 -2.33 6.95
C ALA A 227 -1.79 -3.06 8.21
N VAL A 228 -3.05 -2.90 8.57
CA VAL A 228 -3.72 -3.57 9.69
C VAL A 228 -5.10 -4.05 9.24
N ALA A 229 -5.41 -5.31 9.52
CA ALA A 229 -6.72 -5.90 9.32
C ALA A 229 -7.31 -6.31 10.68
N THR A 230 -8.52 -5.88 10.99
CA THR A 230 -9.22 -6.25 12.23
C THR A 230 -10.68 -6.58 11.98
N ALA A 231 -11.24 -7.46 12.77
CA ALA A 231 -12.68 -7.70 12.82
C ALA A 231 -13.11 -8.15 14.21
N ASP A 232 -14.38 -7.98 14.52
CA ASP A 232 -15.00 -8.48 15.76
C ASP A 232 -16.07 -9.54 15.49
N ALA A 233 -16.59 -10.13 16.55
CA ALA A 233 -17.58 -11.19 16.49
C ALA A 233 -18.93 -10.76 15.88
N SER A 234 -19.21 -9.45 15.75
CA SER A 234 -20.40 -8.94 15.06
C SER A 234 -20.25 -8.90 13.53
N GLY A 235 -19.03 -9.11 13.02
CA GLY A 235 -18.68 -8.97 11.61
C GLY A 235 -18.28 -7.54 11.23
N LEU A 236 -18.18 -6.60 12.19
CA LEU A 236 -17.57 -5.30 11.93
C LEU A 236 -16.08 -5.48 11.62
N ALA A 237 -15.66 -5.03 10.47
CA ALA A 237 -14.29 -5.20 10.01
C ALA A 237 -13.66 -3.89 9.53
N ILE A 238 -12.36 -3.78 9.71
CA ILE A 238 -11.56 -2.64 9.25
C ILE A 238 -10.32 -3.18 8.51
N SER A 239 -10.10 -2.68 7.31
CA SER A 239 -8.81 -2.74 6.62
C SER A 239 -8.22 -1.33 6.60
N LEU A 240 -7.12 -1.14 7.30
CA LEU A 240 -6.45 0.15 7.45
C LEU A 240 -5.07 0.10 6.83
N THR A 241 -4.78 1.06 5.95
CA THR A 241 -3.42 1.31 5.47
C THR A 241 -3.00 2.71 5.89
N THR A 242 -1.82 2.83 6.50
CA THR A 242 -1.22 4.09 6.95
C THR A 242 0.21 4.20 6.46
N THR A 243 0.65 5.41 6.15
CA THR A 243 1.98 5.64 5.56
C THR A 243 2.59 6.95 6.00
N VAL A 244 3.91 7.01 5.96
CA VAL A 244 4.71 8.24 5.93
C VAL A 244 5.44 8.38 4.58
N ASN A 245 5.04 7.60 3.58
CA ASN A 245 5.52 7.43 2.22
C ASN A 245 6.85 6.66 2.15
N LEU A 246 7.99 7.25 2.45
CA LEU A 246 9.29 6.57 2.49
C LEU A 246 9.65 6.14 3.92
N LEU A 247 10.68 5.31 4.07
CA LEU A 247 11.19 4.91 5.38
C LEU A 247 11.61 6.15 6.18
N PHE A 248 11.01 6.33 7.36
CA PHE A 248 11.15 7.50 8.23
C PHE A 248 10.69 8.83 7.57
N GLY A 249 9.85 8.76 6.57
CA GLY A 249 9.21 9.92 5.94
C GLY A 249 10.19 10.89 5.29
N SER A 250 10.06 12.17 5.58
CA SER A 250 10.92 13.24 5.07
C SER A 250 12.27 13.35 5.79
N HIS A 251 12.59 12.45 6.73
CA HIS A 251 13.70 12.53 7.68
C HIS A 251 13.65 13.80 8.56
N LEU A 252 12.49 14.43 8.67
CA LEU A 252 12.26 15.57 9.54
C LEU A 252 11.45 15.11 10.76
N LEU A 253 11.99 15.27 11.96
CA LEU A 253 11.34 14.99 13.22
C LEU A 253 11.12 16.30 13.98
N VAL A 254 9.89 16.56 14.42
CA VAL A 254 9.55 17.77 15.16
C VAL A 254 10.14 17.71 16.58
N PRO A 255 11.08 18.61 16.94
CA PRO A 255 11.85 18.48 18.19
C PRO A 255 11.01 18.47 19.45
N ASP A 256 9.95 19.29 19.49
CA ASP A 256 9.12 19.46 20.70
C ASP A 256 8.09 18.34 20.87
N THR A 257 7.68 17.69 19.79
CA THR A 257 6.53 16.76 19.79
C THR A 257 6.89 15.33 19.47
N GLY A 258 8.08 15.09 18.92
CA GLY A 258 8.50 13.76 18.46
C GLY A 258 7.74 13.25 17.24
N VAL A 259 6.98 14.08 16.55
CA VAL A 259 6.26 13.71 15.32
C VAL A 259 7.24 13.59 14.16
N ILE A 260 7.24 12.44 13.50
CA ILE A 260 7.98 12.23 12.25
C ILE A 260 7.12 12.74 11.10
N MET A 261 7.64 13.65 10.30
CA MET A 261 6.94 14.22 9.16
C MET A 261 7.02 13.27 7.97
N ASN A 262 5.86 13.06 7.31
CA ASN A 262 5.81 12.28 6.08
C ASN A 262 6.47 13.05 4.91
N ASN A 263 6.71 12.34 3.80
CA ASN A 263 7.11 12.93 2.52
C ASN A 263 6.12 12.57 1.40
N GLU A 264 4.83 12.53 1.70
CA GLU A 264 3.75 12.16 0.79
C GLU A 264 3.66 13.06 -0.46
N MET A 265 4.26 14.27 -0.40
CA MET A 265 4.38 15.15 -1.54
C MET A 265 5.15 14.53 -2.72
N ASN A 266 5.99 13.52 -2.46
CA ASN A 266 6.72 12.79 -3.50
C ASN A 266 5.81 11.88 -4.35
N ASP A 267 4.57 11.65 -3.93
CA ASP A 267 3.59 10.89 -4.71
C ASP A 267 2.90 11.71 -5.80
N PHE A 268 3.13 13.04 -5.83
CA PHE A 268 2.71 13.85 -6.95
C PHE A 268 3.67 13.73 -8.14
N SER A 269 3.11 13.74 -9.34
CA SER A 269 3.86 13.86 -10.59
C SER A 269 4.41 15.28 -10.78
N ILE A 270 5.65 15.40 -11.26
CA ILE A 270 6.35 16.69 -11.43
C ILE A 270 6.22 17.14 -12.89
N PRO A 271 5.54 18.27 -13.19
CA PRO A 271 5.42 18.78 -14.55
C PRO A 271 6.77 18.97 -15.24
N GLY A 272 6.89 18.51 -16.50
CA GLY A 272 8.08 18.69 -17.33
C GLY A 272 9.27 17.78 -16.99
N SER A 273 9.09 16.84 -16.06
CA SER A 273 10.11 15.85 -15.68
C SER A 273 9.65 14.47 -16.09
N SER A 274 10.25 13.85 -17.09
CA SER A 274 10.06 12.41 -17.34
C SER A 274 10.89 11.59 -16.36
N ASN A 275 10.40 10.38 -16.01
CA ASN A 275 11.16 9.46 -15.19
C ASN A 275 12.36 8.85 -15.96
N ALA A 276 13.18 8.04 -15.27
CA ALA A 276 14.37 7.40 -15.85
C ALA A 276 14.06 6.47 -17.06
N PHE A 277 12.81 6.08 -17.26
CA PHE A 277 12.36 5.24 -18.37
C PHE A 277 11.71 6.04 -19.51
N GLY A 278 11.67 7.38 -19.42
CA GLY A 278 11.13 8.27 -20.44
C GLY A 278 9.61 8.44 -20.43
N TYR A 279 8.92 7.96 -19.37
CA TYR A 279 7.48 8.15 -19.20
C TYR A 279 7.16 9.55 -18.72
N LEU A 280 6.02 10.05 -19.18
CA LEU A 280 5.55 11.40 -18.89
C LEU A 280 4.90 11.46 -17.50
N PRO A 281 5.04 12.57 -16.77
CA PRO A 281 4.30 12.78 -15.54
C PRO A 281 2.81 12.94 -15.84
N SER A 282 1.96 12.23 -15.09
CA SER A 282 0.50 12.30 -15.30
C SER A 282 -0.06 13.67 -14.89
N PRO A 283 -0.73 14.40 -15.79
CA PRO A 283 -1.37 15.68 -15.46
C PRO A 283 -2.45 15.53 -14.37
N ASN A 284 -3.11 14.38 -14.30
CA ASN A 284 -4.14 14.08 -13.31
C ASN A 284 -3.57 14.00 -11.90
N ASN A 285 -2.24 13.80 -11.77
CA ASN A 285 -1.54 13.74 -10.49
C ASN A 285 -0.61 14.93 -10.24
N TYR A 286 -0.75 16.04 -10.96
CA TYR A 286 0.02 17.26 -10.66
C TYR A 286 -0.44 17.90 -9.35
N ILE A 287 0.54 18.46 -8.62
CA ILE A 287 0.29 19.15 -7.35
C ILE A 287 -0.64 20.35 -7.53
N ARG A 288 -1.59 20.49 -6.62
CA ARG A 288 -2.45 21.67 -6.44
C ARG A 288 -2.73 21.89 -4.94
N PRO A 289 -3.03 23.11 -4.49
CA PRO A 289 -3.45 23.33 -3.11
C PRO A 289 -4.63 22.43 -2.71
N ASN A 290 -4.54 21.80 -1.55
CA ASN A 290 -5.54 20.87 -0.95
C ASN A 290 -5.76 19.55 -1.73
N LYS A 291 -5.11 19.35 -2.85
CA LYS A 291 -5.20 18.09 -3.61
C LYS A 291 -4.47 16.97 -2.90
N ARG A 292 -5.02 15.77 -2.95
CA ARG A 292 -4.39 14.54 -2.47
C ARG A 292 -3.64 13.84 -3.59
N PRO A 293 -2.41 13.34 -3.34
CA PRO A 293 -1.66 12.60 -4.35
C PRO A 293 -2.27 11.23 -4.62
N LEU A 294 -1.96 10.66 -5.78
CA LEU A 294 -2.31 9.29 -6.15
C LEU A 294 -1.53 8.30 -5.29
N SER A 295 -2.22 7.40 -4.61
CA SER A 295 -1.63 6.38 -3.74
C SER A 295 -1.90 4.96 -4.24
N SER A 296 -0.95 4.06 -3.99
CA SER A 296 -1.12 2.62 -4.25
C SER A 296 -1.88 1.89 -3.13
N ILE A 297 -2.35 2.59 -2.10
CA ILE A 297 -3.11 2.01 -0.98
C ILE A 297 -4.34 1.28 -1.51
N THR A 298 -4.53 0.01 -1.07
CA THR A 298 -5.58 -0.87 -1.56
C THR A 298 -6.16 -1.71 -0.41
N PRO A 299 -6.65 -1.09 0.69
CA PRO A 299 -7.32 -1.83 1.74
C PRO A 299 -8.61 -2.45 1.19
N THR A 300 -8.83 -3.74 1.43
CA THR A 300 -9.92 -4.47 0.79
C THR A 300 -10.66 -5.37 1.77
N ILE A 301 -11.97 -5.39 1.64
CA ILE A 301 -12.88 -6.27 2.38
C ILE A 301 -13.72 -7.05 1.37
N ALA A 302 -13.76 -8.37 1.52
CA ALA A 302 -14.68 -9.24 0.79
C ALA A 302 -15.77 -9.77 1.73
N THR A 303 -17.01 -9.71 1.26
CA THR A 303 -18.19 -10.24 1.95
C THR A 303 -18.86 -11.32 1.10
N HIS A 304 -19.64 -12.20 1.72
CA HIS A 304 -20.59 -13.03 1.00
C HIS A 304 -21.70 -12.18 0.36
N ALA A 305 -22.48 -12.76 -0.54
CA ALA A 305 -23.58 -12.06 -1.21
C ALA A 305 -24.65 -11.53 -0.24
N ASP A 306 -24.80 -12.13 0.93
CA ASP A 306 -25.71 -11.70 2.00
C ASP A 306 -25.14 -10.56 2.87
N GLY A 307 -23.92 -10.10 2.58
CA GLY A 307 -23.23 -9.04 3.32
C GLY A 307 -22.43 -9.52 4.52
N SER A 308 -22.44 -10.81 4.87
CA SER A 308 -21.61 -11.31 5.97
C SER A 308 -20.14 -11.28 5.60
N LEU A 309 -19.29 -10.96 6.60
CA LEU A 309 -17.84 -10.86 6.41
C LEU A 309 -17.24 -12.19 5.95
N TYR A 310 -16.33 -12.14 4.99
CA TYR A 310 -15.54 -13.30 4.58
C TYR A 310 -14.04 -13.07 4.74
N PHE A 311 -13.49 -12.03 4.12
CA PHE A 311 -12.03 -11.80 4.07
C PHE A 311 -11.68 -10.33 4.15
N VAL A 312 -10.62 -10.01 4.88
CA VAL A 312 -10.06 -8.65 4.99
C VAL A 312 -8.58 -8.73 4.66
N VAL A 313 -8.09 -7.84 3.82
CA VAL A 313 -6.69 -7.79 3.43
C VAL A 313 -6.24 -6.35 3.20
N GLY A 314 -5.00 -6.09 3.58
CA GLY A 314 -4.26 -4.88 3.25
C GLY A 314 -2.79 -5.19 3.11
N ALA A 315 -2.07 -4.34 2.39
CA ALA A 315 -0.65 -4.53 2.14
C ALA A 315 0.14 -3.22 2.26
N ALA A 316 1.46 -3.37 2.35
CA ALA A 316 2.46 -2.31 2.32
C ALA A 316 3.56 -2.66 1.30
N GLY A 317 4.28 -1.64 0.77
CA GLY A 317 5.38 -1.86 -0.18
C GLY A 317 5.30 -1.02 -1.45
N GLY A 318 4.79 0.21 -1.36
CA GLY A 318 4.68 1.13 -2.49
C GLY A 318 3.75 0.61 -3.58
N SER A 319 4.17 0.65 -4.83
CA SER A 319 3.41 0.11 -5.97
C SER A 319 3.04 -1.38 -5.79
N ARG A 320 3.84 -2.15 -5.05
CA ARG A 320 3.62 -3.57 -4.76
C ARG A 320 2.41 -3.85 -3.87
N ILE A 321 1.82 -2.83 -3.23
CA ILE A 321 0.60 -2.94 -2.44
C ILE A 321 -0.53 -3.53 -3.29
N ILE A 322 -0.72 -3.03 -4.50
CA ILE A 322 -1.78 -3.47 -5.42
C ILE A 322 -1.61 -4.96 -5.76
N THR A 323 -0.43 -5.36 -6.22
CA THR A 323 -0.17 -6.75 -6.63
C THR A 323 -0.18 -7.72 -5.45
N SER A 324 0.28 -7.28 -4.26
CA SER A 324 0.22 -8.08 -3.05
C SER A 324 -1.23 -8.32 -2.58
N THR A 325 -2.05 -7.27 -2.55
CA THR A 325 -3.48 -7.40 -2.22
C THR A 325 -4.20 -8.29 -3.24
N LEU A 326 -3.95 -8.09 -4.54
CA LEU A 326 -4.52 -8.88 -5.62
C LEU A 326 -4.21 -10.37 -5.51
N GLN A 327 -2.93 -10.73 -5.26
CA GLN A 327 -2.55 -12.13 -5.12
C GLN A 327 -3.18 -12.78 -3.90
N ASN A 328 -3.31 -12.07 -2.78
CA ASN A 328 -4.02 -12.58 -1.62
C ASN A 328 -5.52 -12.80 -1.90
N LEU A 329 -6.18 -11.88 -2.61
CA LEU A 329 -7.56 -12.06 -3.07
C LEU A 329 -7.68 -13.29 -3.99
N TRP A 330 -6.82 -13.39 -4.99
CA TRP A 330 -6.80 -14.50 -5.95
C TRP A 330 -6.55 -15.86 -5.26
N HIS A 331 -5.59 -15.92 -4.33
CA HIS A 331 -5.30 -17.14 -3.58
C HIS A 331 -6.49 -17.58 -2.72
N VAL A 332 -7.15 -16.65 -2.03
CA VAL A 332 -8.27 -16.98 -1.13
C VAL A 332 -9.56 -17.26 -1.91
N LEU A 333 -9.90 -16.42 -2.91
CA LEU A 333 -11.19 -16.48 -3.58
C LEU A 333 -11.25 -17.52 -4.73
N ASP A 334 -10.14 -17.75 -5.45
CA ASP A 334 -10.08 -18.63 -6.61
C ASP A 334 -9.30 -19.93 -6.38
N GLN A 335 -8.30 -19.93 -5.46
CA GLN A 335 -7.51 -21.13 -5.14
C GLN A 335 -7.90 -21.76 -3.81
N ASN A 336 -8.84 -21.13 -3.08
CA ASN A 336 -9.35 -21.63 -1.80
C ASN A 336 -8.25 -21.83 -0.72
N MET A 337 -7.19 -21.03 -0.77
CA MET A 337 -6.15 -21.03 0.26
C MET A 337 -6.70 -20.45 1.57
N THR A 338 -6.15 -20.90 2.68
CA THR A 338 -6.35 -20.24 3.98
C THR A 338 -5.65 -18.87 4.01
N ALA A 339 -6.03 -17.98 4.92
CA ALA A 339 -5.38 -16.68 5.05
C ALA A 339 -3.86 -16.80 5.32
N PRO A 340 -3.38 -17.68 6.22
CA PRO A 340 -1.94 -17.92 6.39
C PRO A 340 -1.23 -18.46 5.14
N GLU A 341 -1.83 -19.40 4.41
CA GLU A 341 -1.26 -19.93 3.16
C GLU A 341 -1.13 -18.85 2.10
N ALA A 342 -2.17 -18.02 1.92
CA ALA A 342 -2.16 -16.92 0.95
C ALA A 342 -1.07 -15.87 1.27
N ILE A 343 -0.91 -15.49 2.55
CA ILE A 343 0.15 -14.57 2.98
C ILE A 343 1.54 -15.17 2.76
N ALA A 344 1.73 -16.46 3.04
CA ALA A 344 3.01 -17.15 2.91
C ALA A 344 3.40 -17.48 1.47
N ALA A 345 2.44 -17.56 0.55
CA ALA A 345 2.68 -17.91 -0.85
C ALA A 345 3.69 -16.95 -1.50
N PRO A 346 4.63 -17.46 -2.32
CA PRO A 346 5.55 -16.64 -3.09
C PRO A 346 4.80 -15.64 -3.96
N ARG A 347 5.33 -14.42 -4.07
CA ARG A 347 4.69 -13.33 -4.81
C ARG A 347 5.45 -12.96 -6.07
N PHE A 348 4.73 -12.38 -7.01
CA PHE A 348 5.32 -11.65 -8.13
C PHE A 348 4.81 -10.21 -8.16
N HIS A 349 5.51 -9.37 -8.92
CA HIS A 349 5.13 -7.98 -9.11
C HIS A 349 5.44 -7.52 -10.54
N ASP A 350 4.42 -6.98 -11.20
CA ASP A 350 4.55 -6.20 -12.44
C ASP A 350 3.74 -4.90 -12.26
N GLN A 351 4.36 -3.77 -12.51
CA GLN A 351 3.71 -2.46 -12.47
C GLN A 351 3.72 -1.80 -13.86
N LEU A 352 3.90 -2.61 -14.93
CA LEU A 352 3.98 -2.20 -16.32
C LEU A 352 5.30 -1.47 -16.66
N VAL A 353 5.71 -0.54 -15.83
CA VAL A 353 6.90 0.29 -16.02
C VAL A 353 7.75 0.31 -14.75
N PRO A 354 9.01 -0.15 -14.81
CA PRO A 354 9.74 -0.72 -15.96
C PRO A 354 9.08 -1.99 -16.50
N ASN A 355 9.22 -2.25 -17.81
CA ASN A 355 8.63 -3.43 -18.46
C ASN A 355 9.34 -4.71 -18.01
N GLN A 356 8.99 -5.20 -16.84
CA GLN A 356 9.53 -6.41 -16.22
C GLN A 356 8.55 -6.97 -15.19
N ILE A 357 8.56 -8.29 -15.05
CA ILE A 357 7.89 -8.99 -13.95
C ILE A 357 8.94 -9.52 -12.97
N LEU A 358 8.75 -9.23 -11.68
CA LEU A 358 9.65 -9.59 -10.58
C LEU A 358 9.06 -10.78 -9.82
N PHE A 359 9.72 -11.93 -9.81
CA PHE A 359 9.31 -13.10 -9.03
C PHE A 359 10.15 -13.25 -7.76
N GLU A 360 9.54 -13.58 -6.62
CA GLU A 360 10.28 -14.01 -5.44
C GLU A 360 11.00 -15.33 -5.70
N TYR A 361 12.21 -15.52 -5.13
CA TYR A 361 13.07 -16.70 -5.36
C TYR A 361 12.39 -18.05 -5.11
N ALA A 362 11.35 -18.09 -4.31
CA ALA A 362 10.59 -19.31 -4.01
C ALA A 362 9.44 -19.58 -4.98
N TYR A 363 9.25 -18.71 -5.98
CA TYR A 363 8.18 -18.92 -6.97
C TYR A 363 8.46 -20.15 -7.84
N ASP A 364 7.41 -20.80 -8.33
CA ASP A 364 7.52 -22.02 -9.13
C ASP A 364 8.24 -21.78 -10.46
N ASN A 365 9.35 -22.52 -10.67
CA ASN A 365 10.20 -22.36 -11.83
C ASN A 365 9.51 -22.74 -13.16
N GLU A 366 8.54 -23.67 -13.15
CA GLU A 366 7.81 -24.06 -14.36
C GLU A 366 6.87 -22.94 -14.78
N THR A 367 6.22 -22.28 -13.82
CA THR A 367 5.40 -21.09 -14.06
C THR A 367 6.25 -19.94 -14.60
N VAL A 368 7.42 -19.70 -14.01
CA VAL A 368 8.32 -18.62 -14.45
C VAL A 368 8.81 -18.87 -15.88
N ALA A 369 9.25 -20.09 -16.22
CA ALA A 369 9.64 -20.45 -17.58
C ALA A 369 8.48 -20.28 -18.58
N PHE A 370 7.26 -20.64 -18.17
CA PHE A 370 6.05 -20.44 -18.98
C PHE A 370 5.79 -18.96 -19.29
N MET A 371 6.11 -18.06 -18.35
CA MET A 371 6.00 -16.61 -18.55
C MET A 371 7.08 -16.09 -19.50
N GLU A 372 8.34 -16.56 -19.36
CA GLU A 372 9.44 -16.21 -20.26
C GLU A 372 9.15 -16.64 -21.72
N GLU A 373 8.61 -17.84 -21.95
CA GLU A 373 8.19 -18.33 -23.26
C GLU A 373 7.14 -17.43 -23.92
N ARG A 374 6.37 -16.68 -23.13
CA ARG A 374 5.37 -15.70 -23.60
C ARG A 374 5.91 -14.30 -23.77
N GLY A 375 7.22 -14.12 -23.59
CA GLY A 375 7.90 -12.85 -23.81
C GLY A 375 7.85 -11.89 -22.63
N HIS A 376 7.44 -12.34 -21.44
CA HIS A 376 7.61 -11.53 -20.22
C HIS A 376 9.10 -11.38 -19.90
N ASN A 377 9.50 -10.16 -19.57
CA ASN A 377 10.85 -9.85 -19.10
C ASN A 377 10.98 -10.17 -17.62
N VAL A 378 11.41 -11.40 -17.33
CA VAL A 378 11.46 -11.92 -15.96
C VAL A 378 12.71 -11.48 -15.23
N THR A 379 12.54 -11.10 -13.97
CA THR A 379 13.61 -10.80 -12.99
C THR A 379 13.28 -11.45 -11.65
N TRP A 380 14.30 -11.92 -10.93
CA TRP A 380 14.16 -12.50 -9.61
C TRP A 380 14.41 -11.46 -8.52
N MET A 381 13.63 -11.51 -7.43
CA MET A 381 13.79 -10.65 -6.28
C MET A 381 13.80 -11.43 -4.96
N PRO A 382 14.49 -10.93 -3.92
CA PRO A 382 14.35 -11.49 -2.57
C PRO A 382 12.93 -11.26 -2.04
N PRO A 383 12.42 -12.15 -1.16
CA PRO A 383 11.16 -11.90 -0.47
C PRO A 383 11.26 -10.68 0.46
N GLY A 384 10.11 -10.06 0.77
CA GLY A 384 10.03 -8.96 1.72
C GLY A 384 9.96 -7.55 1.10
N SER A 385 9.88 -7.45 -0.23
CA SER A 385 9.65 -6.17 -0.92
C SER A 385 8.23 -5.63 -0.74
N SER A 386 7.28 -6.47 -0.32
CA SER A 386 5.94 -6.10 0.14
C SER A 386 5.60 -6.90 1.39
N SER A 387 4.69 -6.36 2.21
CA SER A 387 4.12 -7.06 3.35
C SER A 387 2.59 -7.00 3.28
N ALA A 388 1.91 -8.08 3.71
CA ALA A 388 0.46 -8.12 3.74
C ALA A 388 -0.05 -8.64 5.07
N GLN A 389 -1.24 -8.17 5.45
CA GLN A 389 -1.95 -8.58 6.65
C GLN A 389 -3.36 -8.99 6.24
N SER A 390 -3.84 -10.09 6.73
CA SER A 390 -5.19 -10.54 6.41
C SER A 390 -5.87 -11.28 7.55
N LEU A 391 -7.18 -11.34 7.49
CA LEU A 391 -8.00 -12.22 8.30
C LEU A 391 -9.16 -12.78 7.49
N ARG A 392 -9.60 -13.98 7.84
CA ARG A 392 -10.76 -14.64 7.25
C ARG A 392 -11.72 -15.12 8.34
N LEU A 393 -13.01 -14.85 8.18
CA LEU A 393 -14.05 -15.40 9.04
C LEU A 393 -14.48 -16.75 8.47
N LEU A 394 -14.40 -17.78 9.31
CA LEU A 394 -14.80 -19.15 8.95
C LEU A 394 -16.28 -19.40 9.23
N SER A 395 -16.87 -20.39 8.57
CA SER A 395 -18.28 -20.75 8.72
C SER A 395 -18.69 -21.20 10.12
N ASN A 396 -17.71 -21.60 10.96
CA ASN A 396 -17.93 -21.93 12.37
C ASN A 396 -17.87 -20.71 13.31
N GLY A 397 -17.68 -19.49 12.76
CA GLY A 397 -17.58 -18.25 13.50
C GLY A 397 -16.20 -17.93 14.07
N SER A 398 -15.18 -18.77 13.83
CA SER A 398 -13.80 -18.46 14.22
C SER A 398 -13.07 -17.64 13.15
N PHE A 399 -11.99 -16.98 13.55
CA PHE A 399 -11.14 -16.21 12.66
C PHE A 399 -9.83 -16.94 12.35
N GLU A 400 -9.41 -16.90 11.10
CA GLU A 400 -8.00 -17.06 10.73
C GLU A 400 -7.36 -15.67 10.62
N ALA A 401 -6.33 -15.39 11.40
CA ALA A 401 -5.60 -14.14 11.36
C ALA A 401 -4.16 -14.42 10.89
N ALA A 402 -3.71 -13.73 9.86
CA ALA A 402 -2.41 -13.94 9.26
C ALA A 402 -1.61 -12.63 9.18
N GLY A 403 -0.46 -12.62 9.84
CA GLY A 403 0.58 -11.59 9.67
C GLY A 403 1.59 -11.98 8.59
N GLU A 404 2.35 -11.00 8.12
CA GLU A 404 3.36 -11.18 7.07
C GLU A 404 4.48 -12.14 7.50
N SER A 405 4.59 -13.28 6.83
CA SER A 405 5.59 -14.30 7.14
C SER A 405 7.03 -13.90 6.79
N ARG A 406 7.21 -12.87 5.95
CA ARG A 406 8.51 -12.32 5.56
C ARG A 406 9.06 -11.34 6.58
N GLN A 407 8.23 -10.84 7.48
CA GLN A 407 8.61 -10.04 8.64
C GLN A 407 8.77 -10.94 9.87
N GLN A 408 9.81 -10.72 10.66
CA GLN A 408 10.09 -11.54 11.84
C GLN A 408 9.14 -11.24 13.01
N ASN A 409 8.61 -10.04 13.06
CA ASN A 409 7.81 -9.52 14.17
C ASN A 409 6.37 -9.17 13.78
N SER A 410 5.91 -9.62 12.61
CA SER A 410 4.52 -9.56 12.22
C SER A 410 3.73 -10.74 12.78
N GLY A 411 2.43 -10.54 13.03
CA GLY A 411 1.59 -11.62 13.57
C GLY A 411 0.11 -11.36 13.39
N GLY A 412 -0.68 -12.44 13.42
CA GLY A 412 -2.13 -12.42 13.47
C GLY A 412 -2.61 -13.09 14.76
N TYR A 413 -3.63 -12.52 15.40
CA TYR A 413 -4.22 -13.04 16.63
C TYR A 413 -5.74 -13.14 16.48
N ALA A 414 -6.29 -14.29 16.85
CA ALA A 414 -7.74 -14.52 16.98
C ALA A 414 -8.03 -14.91 18.44
N ILE A 415 -8.97 -14.23 19.09
CA ILE A 415 -9.34 -14.40 20.50
C ILE A 415 -10.84 -14.63 20.63
#